data_f950c4252ffd70caecafd0d306e1bae3
#
_entry.id   f950c4252ffd70caecafd0d306e1bae3
#
_cell.length_a   1.000
_cell.length_b   1.000
_cell.length_c   1.000
_cell.angle_alpha   90.00
_cell.angle_beta   90.00
_cell.angle_gamma   90.00
#
_symmetry.space_group_name_H-M   'P 1'
#
loop_
_entity.id
_entity.type
_entity.pdbx_description
1 polymer ?
#
loop_
_entity_poly.entity_id
_entity_poly.type
_entity_poly.pdbx_seq_one_letter_code
_entity_poly.pdbx_strand_id
1 'polypeptide(L)'
;DSSTSRGLGDVYKRQVLCDAIRMTGVDVRCSTKEFWESDKTYDIIHFQWPEEVVGRMCDDPGIVRRLEERIAFFRSRGTHFVYTRHNVRPHYANEVIGRAYDIIESQSDVVVHMGRFSLEEFVGKHPDSRNAVILHHIYQYTYQEDISVERARQYLQLPQEAFIVTAFGEFRNCEEIRMVLGAFRSWNEKQKLLLAPRLYPFS
;
A
#
# COMPACT_ATOMS: atom_id res chain seq x y z
N ASP A 1 15.30 4.45 16.25
CA ASP A 1 14.84 3.30 15.47
C ASP A 1 14.00 3.80 14.31
N SER A 2 14.66 4.17 13.20
CA SER A 2 14.01 4.82 12.06
C SER A 2 13.24 3.85 11.14
N SER A 3 13.29 2.55 11.43
CA SER A 3 12.61 1.51 10.64
C SER A 3 11.10 1.40 10.93
N THR A 4 10.63 1.89 12.06
CA THR A 4 9.25 1.76 12.50
C THR A 4 8.29 2.78 11.87
N SER A 5 8.77 3.93 11.38
CA SER A 5 7.89 4.96 10.82
C SER A 5 7.45 4.70 9.37
N ARG A 6 8.24 3.96 8.59
CA ARG A 6 7.96 3.70 7.16
C ARG A 6 6.80 2.71 6.91
N GLY A 7 6.51 1.85 7.87
CA GLY A 7 5.45 0.83 7.76
C GLY A 7 4.11 1.17 8.41
N LEU A 8 4.04 2.23 9.23
CA LEU A 8 2.84 2.52 10.02
C LEU A 8 1.60 2.81 9.16
N GLY A 9 1.75 3.51 8.04
CA GLY A 9 0.63 3.80 7.14
C GLY A 9 0.05 2.54 6.49
N ASP A 10 0.89 1.64 6.02
CA ASP A 10 0.47 0.41 5.34
C ASP A 10 -0.01 -0.65 6.34
N VAL A 11 0.62 -0.73 7.52
CA VAL A 11 0.15 -1.57 8.63
C VAL A 11 -1.24 -1.11 9.09
N TYR A 12 -1.44 0.20 9.22
CA TYR A 12 -2.72 0.76 9.64
C TYR A 12 -3.83 0.50 8.62
N LYS A 13 -3.56 0.67 7.33
CA LYS A 13 -4.51 0.37 6.25
C LYS A 13 -4.95 -1.10 6.26
N ARG A 14 -4.00 -2.02 6.43
CA ARG A 14 -4.29 -3.46 6.53
C ARG A 14 -5.11 -3.78 7.77
N GLN A 15 -4.80 -3.15 8.89
CA GLN A 15 -5.55 -3.36 10.14
C GLN A 15 -7.00 -2.90 10.00
N VAL A 16 -7.24 -1.72 9.43
CA VAL A 16 -8.62 -1.20 9.18
C VAL A 16 -9.41 -2.14 8.29
N LEU A 17 -8.82 -2.66 7.21
CA LEU A 17 -9.47 -3.64 6.34
C LEU A 17 -9.78 -4.94 7.10
N CYS A 18 -8.82 -5.46 7.87
CA CYS A 18 -9.03 -6.67 8.66
C CYS A 18 -10.14 -6.48 9.69
N ASP A 19 -10.19 -5.34 10.36
CA ASP A 19 -11.21 -5.06 11.37
C ASP A 19 -12.60 -4.91 10.71
N ALA A 20 -12.69 -4.25 9.56
CA ALA A 20 -13.92 -4.15 8.80
C ALA A 20 -14.46 -5.52 8.36
N ILE A 21 -13.57 -6.42 7.91
CA ILE A 21 -13.96 -7.79 7.54
C ILE A 21 -14.40 -8.59 8.78
N ARG A 22 -13.70 -8.45 9.91
CA ARG A 22 -14.11 -9.12 11.18
C ARG A 22 -15.51 -8.69 11.62
N MET A 23 -15.87 -7.43 11.41
CA MET A 23 -17.23 -6.94 11.74
C MET A 23 -18.33 -7.63 10.92
N THR A 24 -18.01 -8.28 9.81
CA THR A 24 -18.95 -9.10 9.03
C THR A 24 -19.06 -10.55 9.54
N GLY A 25 -18.36 -10.90 10.61
CA GLY A 25 -18.38 -12.23 11.21
C GLY A 25 -17.34 -13.19 10.62
N VAL A 26 -16.42 -12.71 9.78
CA VAL A 26 -15.34 -13.53 9.21
C VAL A 26 -14.13 -13.53 10.14
N ASP A 27 -13.54 -14.70 10.42
CA ASP A 27 -12.25 -14.80 11.14
C ASP A 27 -11.12 -14.36 10.20
N VAL A 28 -10.48 -13.25 10.54
CA VAL A 28 -9.40 -12.66 9.73
C VAL A 28 -8.12 -12.54 10.53
N ARG A 29 -7.03 -13.00 9.93
CA ARG A 29 -5.66 -12.86 10.43
C ARG A 29 -4.85 -12.01 9.47
N CYS A 30 -4.13 -11.02 9.98
CA CYS A 30 -3.30 -10.12 9.20
C CYS A 30 -1.83 -10.35 9.55
N SER A 31 -1.19 -11.30 8.86
CA SER A 31 0.19 -11.67 9.18
C SER A 31 0.89 -12.34 7.99
N THR A 32 2.00 -11.75 7.55
CA THR A 32 2.91 -12.38 6.57
C THR A 32 3.61 -13.61 7.17
N LYS A 33 3.91 -13.57 8.47
CA LYS A 33 4.49 -14.71 9.19
C LYS A 33 3.56 -15.92 9.13
N GLU A 34 2.26 -15.72 9.33
CA GLU A 34 1.27 -16.81 9.25
C GLU A 34 1.21 -17.44 7.86
N PHE A 35 1.35 -16.66 6.79
CA PHE A 35 1.46 -17.21 5.44
C PHE A 35 2.67 -18.14 5.29
N TRP A 36 3.83 -17.78 5.83
CA TRP A 36 5.06 -18.56 5.67
C TRP A 36 5.18 -19.77 6.58
N GLU A 37 4.67 -19.69 7.80
CA GLU A 37 4.95 -20.67 8.86
C GLU A 37 3.75 -21.51 9.27
N SER A 38 2.51 -21.12 8.92
CA SER A 38 1.32 -21.81 9.40
C SER A 38 1.00 -23.09 8.60
N ASP A 39 0.67 -24.15 9.32
CA ASP A 39 0.12 -25.38 8.74
C ASP A 39 -1.42 -25.42 8.75
N LYS A 40 -2.05 -24.34 9.17
CA LYS A 40 -3.51 -24.22 9.21
C LYS A 40 -4.09 -24.17 7.81
N THR A 41 -5.36 -24.54 7.70
CA THR A 41 -6.16 -24.34 6.48
C THR A 41 -6.86 -22.99 6.56
N TYR A 42 -6.89 -22.29 5.44
CA TYR A 42 -7.63 -21.04 5.25
C TYR A 42 -8.53 -21.19 4.04
N ASP A 43 -9.74 -20.66 4.11
CA ASP A 43 -10.64 -20.63 2.94
C ASP A 43 -10.09 -19.66 1.89
N ILE A 44 -9.58 -18.51 2.33
CA ILE A 44 -9.05 -17.46 1.47
C ILE A 44 -7.73 -16.92 2.02
N ILE A 45 -6.75 -16.75 1.14
CA ILE A 45 -5.56 -15.94 1.37
C ILE A 45 -5.64 -14.71 0.47
N HIS A 46 -5.56 -13.53 1.09
CA HIS A 46 -5.69 -12.25 0.39
C HIS A 46 -4.37 -11.49 0.39
N PHE A 47 -3.72 -11.44 -0.77
CA PHE A 47 -2.49 -10.66 -0.97
C PHE A 47 -2.81 -9.18 -1.19
N GLN A 48 -1.98 -8.30 -0.62
CA GLN A 48 -2.10 -6.85 -0.76
C GLN A 48 -0.92 -6.24 -1.52
N TRP A 49 0.29 -6.51 -1.10
CA TRP A 49 1.53 -6.06 -1.73
C TRP A 49 2.49 -7.26 -1.83
N PRO A 50 2.80 -7.75 -3.03
CA PRO A 50 3.72 -8.88 -3.22
C PRO A 50 5.10 -8.65 -2.59
N GLU A 51 5.61 -7.41 -2.65
CA GLU A 51 6.88 -7.04 -2.00
C GLU A 51 6.87 -7.18 -0.48
N GLU A 52 5.70 -7.08 0.17
CA GLU A 52 5.58 -7.32 1.61
C GLU A 52 5.61 -8.82 1.93
N VAL A 53 5.17 -9.64 1.00
CA VAL A 53 5.18 -11.10 1.18
C VAL A 53 6.60 -11.63 1.14
N VAL A 54 7.39 -11.21 0.15
CA VAL A 54 8.76 -11.69 -0.06
C VAL A 54 9.83 -10.86 0.65
N GLY A 55 9.49 -9.65 1.09
CA GLY A 55 10.40 -8.65 1.66
C GLY A 55 10.72 -7.55 0.66
N ARG A 56 10.50 -6.28 1.07
CA ARG A 56 10.58 -5.08 0.20
C ARG A 56 11.90 -4.92 -0.56
N MET A 57 12.99 -5.42 -0.02
CA MET A 57 14.33 -5.31 -0.59
C MET A 57 14.95 -6.68 -0.85
N CYS A 58 14.10 -7.72 -0.96
CA CYS A 58 14.57 -9.08 -1.16
C CYS A 58 15.17 -9.24 -2.56
N ASP A 59 16.38 -9.75 -2.62
CA ASP A 59 17.13 -10.10 -3.84
C ASP A 59 17.48 -11.61 -3.90
N ASP A 60 16.97 -12.40 -2.93
CA ASP A 60 17.17 -13.85 -2.89
C ASP A 60 16.25 -14.57 -3.90
N PRO A 61 16.79 -15.13 -4.99
CA PRO A 61 15.97 -15.90 -5.95
C PRO A 61 15.27 -17.11 -5.36
N GLY A 62 15.78 -17.64 -4.25
CA GLY A 62 15.21 -18.79 -3.55
C GLY A 62 13.84 -18.51 -2.96
N ILE A 63 13.53 -17.22 -2.65
CA ILE A 63 12.21 -16.84 -2.11
C ILE A 63 11.09 -17.05 -3.13
N VAL A 64 11.38 -16.88 -4.42
CA VAL A 64 10.43 -17.07 -5.52
C VAL A 64 9.92 -18.50 -5.55
N ARG A 65 10.84 -19.48 -5.53
CA ARG A 65 10.48 -20.91 -5.46
C ARG A 65 9.69 -21.22 -4.18
N ARG A 66 10.13 -20.69 -3.05
CA ARG A 66 9.41 -20.88 -1.77
C ARG A 66 8.00 -20.29 -1.81
N LEU A 67 7.78 -19.16 -2.51
CA LEU A 67 6.47 -18.57 -2.72
C LEU A 67 5.56 -19.53 -3.52
N GLU A 68 6.06 -20.07 -4.63
CA GLU A 68 5.33 -21.05 -5.44
C GLU A 68 4.98 -22.31 -4.63
N GLU A 69 5.95 -22.88 -3.92
CA GLU A 69 5.75 -24.04 -3.04
C GLU A 69 4.69 -23.74 -1.95
N ARG A 70 4.70 -22.54 -1.39
CA ARG A 70 3.76 -22.13 -0.34
C ARG A 70 2.34 -21.93 -0.88
N ILE A 71 2.21 -21.33 -2.06
CA ILE A 71 0.91 -21.21 -2.75
C ILE A 71 0.37 -22.61 -3.08
N ALA A 72 1.20 -23.50 -3.63
CA ALA A 72 0.81 -24.87 -3.93
C ALA A 72 0.36 -25.64 -2.68
N PHE A 73 1.05 -25.46 -1.55
CA PHE A 73 0.68 -26.03 -0.27
C PHE A 73 -0.74 -25.65 0.17
N PHE A 74 -1.10 -24.36 0.10
CA PHE A 74 -2.43 -23.93 0.47
C PHE A 74 -3.48 -24.34 -0.57
N ARG A 75 -3.15 -24.24 -1.86
CA ARG A 75 -4.06 -24.65 -2.94
C ARG A 75 -4.43 -26.13 -2.84
N SER A 76 -3.49 -27.00 -2.49
CA SER A 76 -3.76 -28.44 -2.27
C SER A 76 -4.73 -28.72 -1.11
N ARG A 77 -4.99 -27.72 -0.27
CA ARG A 77 -5.95 -27.75 0.85
C ARG A 77 -7.27 -27.04 0.57
N GLY A 78 -7.47 -26.61 -0.68
CA GLY A 78 -8.70 -25.95 -1.11
C GLY A 78 -8.73 -24.42 -0.86
N THR A 79 -7.60 -23.82 -0.48
CA THR A 79 -7.52 -22.36 -0.29
C THR A 79 -7.65 -21.62 -1.62
N HIS A 80 -8.49 -20.58 -1.63
CA HIS A 80 -8.60 -19.63 -2.73
C HIS A 80 -7.71 -18.42 -2.50
N PHE A 81 -7.21 -17.82 -3.59
CA PHE A 81 -6.33 -16.68 -3.54
C PHE A 81 -7.01 -15.43 -4.12
N VAL A 82 -6.92 -14.35 -3.39
CA VAL A 82 -7.38 -13.01 -3.81
C VAL A 82 -6.18 -12.07 -3.79
N TYR A 83 -6.07 -11.19 -4.76
CA TYR A 83 -5.04 -10.17 -4.80
C TYR A 83 -5.66 -8.79 -5.01
N THR A 84 -5.39 -7.84 -4.12
CA THR A 84 -5.70 -6.42 -4.36
C THR A 84 -4.50 -5.73 -5.00
N ARG A 85 -4.69 -5.32 -6.24
CA ARG A 85 -3.65 -4.67 -7.04
C ARG A 85 -3.58 -3.19 -6.72
N HIS A 86 -2.69 -2.83 -5.79
CA HIS A 86 -2.45 -1.45 -5.38
C HIS A 86 -1.59 -0.69 -6.38
N ASN A 87 -0.66 -1.37 -7.05
CA ASN A 87 0.31 -0.79 -7.96
C ASN A 87 0.32 -1.55 -9.29
N VAL A 88 0.46 -0.83 -10.39
CA VAL A 88 0.68 -1.42 -11.72
C VAL A 88 2.07 -2.02 -11.84
N ARG A 89 3.04 -1.46 -11.10
CA ARG A 89 4.43 -1.92 -11.01
C ARG A 89 4.91 -1.82 -9.57
N PRO A 90 5.85 -2.69 -9.15
CA PRO A 90 6.44 -2.60 -7.82
C PRO A 90 7.17 -1.27 -7.61
N HIS A 91 7.14 -0.76 -6.39
CA HIS A 91 7.88 0.46 -6.03
C HIS A 91 9.41 0.26 -6.11
N TYR A 92 9.86 -0.93 -5.78
CA TYR A 92 11.26 -1.34 -5.82
C TYR A 92 11.41 -2.41 -6.88
N ALA A 93 11.79 -1.99 -8.09
CA ALA A 93 11.92 -2.89 -9.23
C ALA A 93 13.26 -3.65 -9.15
N ASN A 94 13.20 -4.89 -8.70
CA ASN A 94 14.21 -5.89 -8.96
C ASN A 94 13.57 -7.14 -9.57
N GLU A 95 14.36 -8.05 -10.09
CA GLU A 95 13.88 -9.26 -10.77
C GLU A 95 13.08 -10.17 -9.83
N VAL A 96 13.53 -10.32 -8.58
CA VAL A 96 12.89 -11.17 -7.56
C VAL A 96 11.49 -10.65 -7.22
N ILE A 97 11.37 -9.35 -6.98
CA ILE A 97 10.07 -8.71 -6.69
C ILE A 97 9.16 -8.78 -7.91
N GLY A 98 9.70 -8.52 -9.11
CA GLY A 98 8.93 -8.63 -10.36
C GLY A 98 8.32 -10.03 -10.53
N ARG A 99 9.12 -11.08 -10.32
CA ARG A 99 8.63 -12.48 -10.37
C ARG A 99 7.61 -12.80 -9.28
N ALA A 100 7.74 -12.23 -8.09
CA ALA A 100 6.74 -12.41 -7.04
C ALA A 100 5.38 -11.79 -7.43
N TYR A 101 5.40 -10.63 -8.11
CA TYR A 101 4.19 -10.04 -8.70
C TYR A 101 3.57 -10.97 -9.75
N ASP A 102 4.36 -11.44 -10.73
CA ASP A 102 3.88 -12.34 -11.80
C ASP A 102 3.24 -13.61 -11.23
N ILE A 103 3.85 -14.20 -10.20
CA ILE A 103 3.31 -15.39 -9.53
C ILE A 103 1.99 -15.07 -8.84
N ILE A 104 1.92 -14.03 -8.02
CA ILE A 104 0.70 -13.69 -7.29
C ILE A 104 -0.41 -13.27 -8.26
N GLU A 105 -0.10 -12.50 -9.31
CA GLU A 105 -1.06 -12.13 -10.35
C GLU A 105 -1.62 -13.36 -11.08
N SER A 106 -0.77 -14.31 -11.48
CA SER A 106 -1.18 -15.50 -12.22
C SER A 106 -1.85 -16.56 -11.35
N GLN A 107 -1.53 -16.62 -10.06
CA GLN A 107 -2.06 -17.62 -9.14
C GLN A 107 -3.30 -17.15 -8.37
N SER A 108 -3.72 -15.91 -8.52
CA SER A 108 -4.93 -15.40 -7.86
C SER A 108 -6.20 -15.82 -8.58
N ASP A 109 -7.16 -16.35 -7.83
CA ASP A 109 -8.49 -16.74 -8.36
C ASP A 109 -9.34 -15.49 -8.68
N VAL A 110 -9.10 -14.39 -7.95
CA VAL A 110 -9.74 -13.09 -8.17
C VAL A 110 -8.72 -11.98 -7.95
N VAL A 111 -8.68 -11.03 -8.89
CA VAL A 111 -7.90 -9.80 -8.73
C VAL A 111 -8.83 -8.62 -8.50
N VAL A 112 -8.59 -7.90 -7.41
CA VAL A 112 -9.34 -6.70 -7.02
C VAL A 112 -8.57 -5.47 -7.49
N HIS A 113 -9.25 -4.60 -8.25
CA HIS A 113 -8.72 -3.34 -8.75
C HIS A 113 -9.37 -2.17 -8.03
N MET A 114 -8.60 -1.15 -7.66
CA MET A 114 -9.11 0.06 -7.02
C MET A 114 -9.58 1.13 -8.03
N GLY A 115 -9.58 0.82 -9.32
CA GLY A 115 -10.05 1.70 -10.38
C GLY A 115 -10.01 1.01 -11.75
N ARG A 116 -10.75 1.60 -12.71
CA ARG A 116 -10.90 1.04 -14.07
C ARG A 116 -9.58 0.98 -14.83
N PHE A 117 -8.71 1.97 -14.67
CA PHE A 117 -7.39 1.98 -15.31
C PHE A 117 -6.57 0.72 -14.98
N SER A 118 -6.54 0.35 -13.70
CA SER A 118 -5.83 -0.86 -13.26
C SER A 118 -6.46 -2.14 -13.84
N LEU A 119 -7.78 -2.18 -13.96
CA LEU A 119 -8.50 -3.31 -14.57
C LEU A 119 -8.18 -3.42 -16.06
N GLU A 120 -8.31 -2.34 -16.82
CA GLU A 120 -8.10 -2.33 -18.27
C GLU A 120 -6.67 -2.75 -18.64
N GLU A 121 -5.69 -2.25 -17.91
CA GLU A 121 -4.27 -2.62 -18.09
C GLU A 121 -4.03 -4.11 -17.76
N PHE A 122 -4.67 -4.61 -16.69
CA PHE A 122 -4.49 -5.98 -16.23
C PHE A 122 -5.14 -6.99 -17.18
N VAL A 123 -6.37 -6.77 -17.60
CA VAL A 123 -7.11 -7.64 -18.53
C VAL A 123 -6.42 -7.72 -19.89
N GLY A 124 -5.74 -6.67 -20.32
CA GLY A 124 -4.92 -6.69 -21.53
C GLY A 124 -3.80 -7.73 -21.51
N LYS A 125 -3.30 -8.07 -20.32
CA LYS A 125 -2.25 -9.09 -20.10
C LYS A 125 -2.81 -10.45 -19.66
N HIS A 126 -3.93 -10.44 -18.95
CA HIS A 126 -4.56 -11.61 -18.33
C HIS A 126 -6.05 -11.69 -18.71
N PRO A 127 -6.39 -11.98 -19.98
CA PRO A 127 -7.76 -11.89 -20.50
C PRO A 127 -8.74 -12.88 -19.81
N ASP A 128 -8.25 -14.00 -19.33
CA ASP A 128 -9.06 -15.04 -18.68
C ASP A 128 -9.19 -14.86 -17.16
N SER A 129 -8.63 -13.79 -16.61
CA SER A 129 -8.64 -13.54 -15.16
C SER A 129 -10.03 -13.11 -14.67
N ARG A 130 -10.37 -13.52 -13.44
CA ARG A 130 -11.56 -13.01 -12.76
C ARG A 130 -11.19 -11.73 -12.02
N ASN A 131 -11.96 -10.68 -12.27
CA ASN A 131 -11.66 -9.36 -11.78
C ASN A 131 -12.85 -8.74 -11.04
N ALA A 132 -12.57 -7.93 -10.03
CA ALA A 132 -13.53 -7.07 -9.37
C ALA A 132 -12.98 -5.65 -9.26
N VAL A 133 -13.84 -4.63 -9.38
CA VAL A 133 -13.46 -3.24 -9.10
C VAL A 133 -14.07 -2.85 -7.76
N ILE A 134 -13.22 -2.64 -6.77
CA ILE A 134 -13.60 -2.12 -5.46
C ILE A 134 -12.81 -0.83 -5.25
N LEU A 135 -13.51 0.30 -5.31
CA LEU A 135 -12.86 1.60 -5.16
C LEU A 135 -12.19 1.74 -3.81
N HIS A 136 -11.11 2.50 -3.77
CA HIS A 136 -10.43 2.80 -2.51
C HIS A 136 -11.43 3.46 -1.55
N HIS A 137 -11.50 2.93 -0.32
CA HIS A 137 -12.39 3.46 0.69
C HIS A 137 -11.96 4.86 1.14
N ILE A 138 -12.91 5.67 1.49
CA ILE A 138 -12.69 6.88 2.27
C ILE A 138 -12.57 6.47 3.73
N TYR A 139 -11.63 7.05 4.46
CA TYR A 139 -11.39 6.74 5.89
C TYR A 139 -12.43 7.43 6.80
N GLN A 140 -13.69 7.45 6.38
CA GLN A 140 -14.79 8.03 7.14
C GLN A 140 -14.86 7.39 8.53
N TYR A 141 -14.99 8.20 9.55
CA TYR A 141 -15.00 7.78 10.97
C TYR A 141 -13.70 7.17 11.51
N THR A 142 -12.66 7.10 10.70
CA THR A 142 -11.35 6.59 11.14
C THR A 142 -10.51 7.69 11.79
N TYR A 143 -10.68 8.91 11.34
CA TYR A 143 -10.02 10.10 11.86
C TYR A 143 -11.05 11.08 12.40
N GLN A 144 -10.63 11.90 13.36
CA GLN A 144 -11.43 13.02 13.84
C GLN A 144 -11.49 14.09 12.75
N GLU A 145 -12.64 14.28 12.12
CA GLU A 145 -12.83 15.18 10.97
C GLU A 145 -13.38 16.57 11.38
N ASP A 146 -13.79 16.75 12.62
CA ASP A 146 -14.53 17.93 13.14
C ASP A 146 -13.60 19.01 13.72
N ILE A 147 -12.32 18.98 13.39
CA ILE A 147 -11.40 20.00 13.81
C ILE A 147 -11.42 21.18 12.83
N SER A 148 -11.69 22.40 13.33
CA SER A 148 -11.61 23.60 12.48
C SER A 148 -10.18 23.89 12.04
N VAL A 149 -10.04 24.61 10.92
CA VAL A 149 -8.74 25.04 10.39
C VAL A 149 -7.94 25.82 11.42
N GLU A 150 -8.60 26.75 12.13
CA GLU A 150 -7.98 27.59 13.17
C GLU A 150 -7.44 26.73 14.31
N ARG A 151 -8.24 25.77 14.77
CA ARG A 151 -7.87 24.87 15.86
C ARG A 151 -6.74 23.92 15.44
N ALA A 152 -6.78 23.41 14.21
CA ALA A 152 -5.70 22.58 13.66
C ALA A 152 -4.38 23.37 13.56
N ARG A 153 -4.44 24.61 13.06
CA ARG A 153 -3.28 25.50 12.98
C ARG A 153 -2.72 25.84 14.36
N GLN A 154 -3.59 26.10 15.33
CA GLN A 154 -3.19 26.36 16.72
C GLN A 154 -2.49 25.14 17.33
N TYR A 155 -3.07 23.95 17.15
CA TYR A 155 -2.50 22.70 17.66
C TYR A 155 -1.13 22.38 17.04
N LEU A 156 -0.98 22.63 15.73
CA LEU A 156 0.25 22.41 14.99
C LEU A 156 1.23 23.60 15.07
N GLN A 157 0.90 24.67 15.83
CA GLN A 157 1.69 25.89 15.95
C GLN A 157 1.99 26.56 14.59
N LEU A 158 1.02 26.53 13.68
CA LEU A 158 1.13 27.10 12.35
C LEU A 158 0.57 28.54 12.31
N PRO A 159 1.11 29.43 11.45
CA PRO A 159 0.58 30.78 11.27
C PRO A 159 -0.88 30.74 10.78
N GLN A 160 -1.74 31.56 11.40
CA GLN A 160 -3.18 31.57 11.09
C GLN A 160 -3.46 32.11 9.67
N GLU A 161 -2.72 33.12 9.24
CA GLU A 161 -2.95 33.84 7.99
C GLU A 161 -2.08 33.37 6.81
N ALA A 162 -1.15 32.42 7.05
CA ALA A 162 -0.28 31.95 5.99
C ALA A 162 -1.03 31.04 5.00
N PHE A 163 -0.69 31.16 3.71
CA PHE A 163 -1.06 30.19 2.71
C PHE A 163 -0.19 28.93 2.89
N ILE A 164 -0.82 27.80 3.26
CA ILE A 164 -0.11 26.57 3.57
C ILE A 164 -0.26 25.60 2.40
N VAL A 165 0.89 25.18 1.85
CA VAL A 165 0.98 24.06 0.91
C VAL A 165 1.48 22.85 1.68
N THR A 166 0.74 21.76 1.63
CA THR A 166 1.14 20.52 2.27
C THR A 166 1.61 19.50 1.23
N ALA A 167 2.88 19.10 1.30
CA ALA A 167 3.40 17.95 0.58
C ALA A 167 3.24 16.72 1.47
N PHE A 168 2.12 16.01 1.31
CA PHE A 168 1.78 14.85 2.12
C PHE A 168 2.31 13.57 1.48
N GLY A 169 3.03 12.78 2.25
CA GLY A 169 3.64 11.54 1.80
C GLY A 169 5.16 11.54 1.96
N GLU A 170 5.79 10.49 1.46
CA GLU A 170 7.25 10.33 1.46
C GLU A 170 7.82 10.80 0.11
N PHE A 171 8.92 11.52 0.13
CA PHE A 171 9.68 11.83 -1.07
C PHE A 171 10.56 10.63 -1.43
N ARG A 172 10.41 10.12 -2.65
CA ARG A 172 11.08 8.91 -3.11
C ARG A 172 12.50 9.18 -3.65
N ASN A 173 12.73 10.41 -4.10
CA ASN A 173 14.01 10.81 -4.69
C ASN A 173 14.20 12.33 -4.65
N CYS A 174 15.43 12.77 -4.99
CA CYS A 174 15.79 14.19 -5.03
C CYS A 174 15.04 14.99 -6.12
N GLU A 175 14.56 14.34 -7.16
CA GLU A 175 13.83 14.99 -8.25
C GLU A 175 12.44 15.43 -7.76
N GLU A 176 11.72 14.58 -7.03
CA GLU A 176 10.46 14.94 -6.40
C GLU A 176 10.63 16.12 -5.44
N ILE A 177 11.70 16.15 -4.65
CA ILE A 177 11.99 17.29 -3.76
C ILE A 177 12.21 18.56 -4.58
N ARG A 178 13.05 18.51 -5.62
CA ARG A 178 13.31 19.68 -6.47
C ARG A 178 12.03 20.19 -7.13
N MET A 179 11.18 19.29 -7.61
CA MET A 179 9.90 19.63 -8.23
C MET A 179 8.99 20.36 -7.24
N VAL A 180 8.79 19.81 -6.04
CA VAL A 180 7.94 20.41 -5.00
C VAL A 180 8.49 21.77 -4.54
N LEU A 181 9.79 21.86 -4.27
CA LEU A 181 10.43 23.11 -3.86
C LEU A 181 10.41 24.15 -4.98
N GLY A 182 10.60 23.73 -6.24
CA GLY A 182 10.52 24.59 -7.41
C GLY A 182 9.11 25.17 -7.58
N ALA A 183 8.10 24.33 -7.54
CA ALA A 183 6.71 24.75 -7.60
C ALA A 183 6.35 25.69 -6.44
N PHE A 184 6.76 25.37 -5.22
CA PHE A 184 6.51 26.23 -4.05
C PHE A 184 7.20 27.60 -4.17
N ARG A 185 8.43 27.65 -4.67
CA ARG A 185 9.16 28.92 -4.86
C ARG A 185 8.53 29.81 -5.92
N SER A 186 8.00 29.23 -6.99
CA SER A 186 7.34 29.98 -8.08
C SER A 186 5.99 30.57 -7.68
N TRP A 187 5.41 30.16 -6.57
CA TRP A 187 4.12 30.69 -6.09
C TRP A 187 4.25 32.11 -5.57
N ASN A 188 3.40 33.00 -6.02
CA ASN A 188 3.51 34.44 -5.74
C ASN A 188 2.68 34.93 -4.52
N GLU A 189 2.72 34.19 -3.43
CA GLU A 189 2.08 34.54 -2.18
C GLU A 189 3.09 35.19 -1.21
N LYS A 190 2.69 36.28 -0.55
CA LYS A 190 3.56 37.03 0.36
C LYS A 190 3.89 36.25 1.64
N GLN A 191 2.91 35.52 2.17
CA GLN A 191 3.08 34.67 3.35
C GLN A 191 2.72 33.25 2.97
N LYS A 192 3.71 32.43 2.66
CA LYS A 192 3.54 31.02 2.30
C LYS A 192 4.40 30.12 3.15
N LEU A 193 3.85 28.96 3.48
CA LEU A 193 4.51 27.93 4.25
C LEU A 193 4.41 26.59 3.51
N LEU A 194 5.53 25.90 3.36
CA LEU A 194 5.55 24.52 2.91
C LEU A 194 5.61 23.60 4.12
N LEU A 195 4.59 22.78 4.29
CA LEU A 195 4.54 21.72 5.28
C LEU A 195 4.88 20.39 4.62
N ALA A 196 6.05 19.84 4.93
CA ALA A 196 6.53 18.58 4.39
C ALA A 196 6.94 17.61 5.53
N PRO A 197 5.96 16.95 6.20
CA PRO A 197 6.20 16.19 7.43
C PRO A 197 7.17 15.01 7.28
N ARG A 198 7.36 14.54 6.05
CA ARG A 198 8.23 13.39 5.73
C ARG A 198 9.40 13.76 4.81
N LEU A 199 9.81 15.01 4.85
CA LEU A 199 11.05 15.43 4.21
C LEU A 199 12.22 15.05 5.12
N TYR A 200 12.90 13.96 4.78
CA TYR A 200 14.15 13.58 5.43
C TYR A 200 15.32 14.12 4.62
N PRO A 201 16.37 14.65 5.26
CA PRO A 201 17.60 14.96 4.53
C PRO A 201 18.17 13.64 3.97
N PHE A 202 18.38 13.61 2.66
CA PHE A 202 19.15 12.53 2.06
C PHE A 202 20.61 12.73 2.46
N SER A 203 21.17 11.78 3.19
CA SER A 203 22.61 11.70 3.51
C SER A 203 23.40 11.27 2.28
#